data_9d65db16371db27fef4a707eb4caed5a
#
_entry.id   9d65db16371db27fef4a707eb4caed5a
#
_cell.length_a   1.000
_cell.length_b   1.000
_cell.length_c   1.000
_cell.angle_alpha   90.00
_cell.angle_beta   90.00
_cell.angle_gamma   90.00
#
_symmetry.space_group_name_H-M   'P 1'
#
loop_
_entity.id
_entity.type
_entity.pdbx_description
1 polymer ?
#
loop_
_entity_poly.entity_id
_entity_poly.type
_entity_poly.pdbx_seq_one_letter_code
_entity_poly.pdbx_strand_id
1 'polypeptide(L)'
;MIKKILSVTLAAAVLLSFAVFASAGEAGELKFSADGDFTILHISDMQDDRYPAYDMLNFVRLAIENTDPDLIVITGDIVEDWRLGDFGVDGQNGKEGVKVEDIHGDLVYDETLDNVKVAVDNIFSIIEEAGIPYAVTQGNNDYKAGISNEDWLDIYAQYEHCLVRDDSPDESGRIDYNLEIKGSDGKIAFNLWLMDSGRNSVNEEQIAWYKSRSAELAAANGGEPVPAMVFQHINTSDIGNLFEKCHIYDEGAIIKDGECYRLNQNVAHGYNIGAVKPGETSDEFSAWKEQGDVIAAFFGHWHNEGYSGMVDGIELGFTYGCQFAKYGPYGYRVITLHEDDIKNYGNELYVYNGSVKRGDVSITKQEDAPYSVIGTPAAKVYMTIVNLFKNLVYQIQSI
;
A
#
# COMPACT_ATOMS: atom_id res chain seq x y z
N MET A 1 41.03 -21.33 45.45
CA MET A 1 40.52 -22.00 44.22
C MET A 1 39.06 -21.67 43.92
N ILE A 2 38.16 -21.71 44.88
CA ILE A 2 36.72 -21.43 44.72
C ILE A 2 36.41 -19.99 44.25
N LYS A 3 37.15 -18.96 44.71
CA LYS A 3 36.95 -17.55 44.31
C LYS A 3 37.36 -17.25 42.84
N LYS A 4 38.26 -18.07 42.27
CA LYS A 4 38.64 -17.92 40.83
C LYS A 4 37.65 -18.62 39.91
N ILE A 5 37.00 -19.67 40.37
CA ILE A 5 35.96 -20.38 39.58
C ILE A 5 34.68 -19.53 39.51
N LEU A 6 34.33 -18.81 40.61
CA LEU A 6 33.15 -17.93 40.60
C LEU A 6 33.33 -16.70 39.71
N SER A 7 34.57 -16.15 39.57
CA SER A 7 34.81 -15.02 38.68
C SER A 7 34.82 -15.38 37.23
N VAL A 8 35.21 -16.60 36.87
CA VAL A 8 35.19 -17.07 35.46
C VAL A 8 33.75 -17.44 35.04
N THR A 9 32.94 -18.02 35.91
CA THR A 9 31.53 -18.31 35.63
C THR A 9 30.68 -17.04 35.52
N LEU A 10 30.98 -15.99 36.32
CA LEU A 10 30.26 -14.72 36.22
C LEU A 10 30.67 -13.95 34.95
N ALA A 11 31.94 -13.99 34.56
CA ALA A 11 32.40 -13.39 33.32
C ALA A 11 31.85 -14.11 32.07
N ALA A 12 31.71 -15.45 32.10
CA ALA A 12 31.09 -16.23 31.03
C ALA A 12 29.57 -16.01 30.96
N ALA A 13 28.88 -15.81 32.07
CA ALA A 13 27.46 -15.48 32.10
C ALA A 13 27.18 -14.04 31.60
N VAL A 14 28.06 -13.10 31.90
CA VAL A 14 27.98 -11.72 31.38
C VAL A 14 28.33 -11.68 29.89
N LEU A 15 29.29 -12.47 29.41
CA LEU A 15 29.61 -12.57 27.99
C LEU A 15 28.51 -13.31 27.19
N LEU A 16 27.82 -14.26 27.79
CA LEU A 16 26.65 -14.92 27.18
C LEU A 16 25.42 -14.01 27.16
N SER A 17 25.24 -13.15 28.17
CA SER A 17 24.15 -12.16 28.15
C SER A 17 24.38 -11.01 27.15
N PHE A 18 25.64 -10.66 26.85
CA PHE A 18 25.95 -9.69 25.78
C PHE A 18 25.88 -10.33 24.37
N ALA A 19 26.01 -11.65 24.23
CA ALA A 19 25.86 -12.33 22.95
C ALA A 19 24.38 -12.54 22.55
N VAL A 20 23.44 -12.39 23.49
CA VAL A 20 22.00 -12.49 23.23
C VAL A 20 21.40 -11.13 22.86
N PHE A 21 22.08 -10.01 23.15
CA PHE A 21 21.66 -8.66 22.72
C PHE A 21 22.28 -8.20 21.39
N ALA A 22 23.10 -9.01 20.73
CA ALA A 22 23.70 -8.71 19.43
C ALA A 22 23.01 -9.43 18.25
N SER A 23 21.79 -9.92 18.48
CA SER A 23 20.92 -10.49 17.47
C SER A 23 19.53 -9.82 17.56
N ALA A 24 19.50 -8.49 17.61
CA ALA A 24 18.40 -7.75 17.05
C ALA A 24 18.54 -7.98 15.54
N GLY A 25 17.63 -8.73 14.95
CA GLY A 25 17.76 -9.25 13.60
C GLY A 25 18.12 -8.14 12.61
N GLU A 26 19.18 -8.36 11.84
CA GLU A 26 19.21 -7.80 10.51
C GLU A 26 17.94 -8.36 9.83
N ALA A 27 16.93 -7.53 9.67
CA ALA A 27 15.78 -7.83 8.83
C ALA A 27 16.38 -8.33 7.50
N GLY A 28 16.04 -9.54 7.09
CA GLY A 28 16.80 -10.27 6.09
C GLY A 28 17.04 -9.44 4.84
N GLU A 29 18.26 -9.45 4.32
CA GLU A 29 18.63 -8.76 3.10
C GLU A 29 17.70 -9.21 1.97
N LEU A 30 16.99 -8.28 1.32
CA LEU A 30 16.16 -8.58 0.17
C LEU A 30 17.04 -8.92 -1.02
N LYS A 31 16.81 -10.05 -1.65
CA LYS A 31 17.60 -10.53 -2.79
C LYS A 31 16.81 -11.46 -3.68
N PHE A 32 17.16 -11.47 -4.95
CA PHE A 32 16.62 -12.46 -5.88
C PHE A 32 16.92 -13.89 -5.40
N SER A 33 15.95 -14.76 -5.55
CA SER A 33 16.07 -16.19 -5.26
C SER A 33 17.05 -16.89 -6.23
N ALA A 34 17.37 -18.15 -5.98
CA ALA A 34 18.33 -18.90 -6.80
C ALA A 34 17.86 -19.16 -8.24
N ASP A 35 16.56 -19.08 -8.50
CA ASP A 35 15.95 -19.17 -9.83
C ASP A 35 15.84 -17.81 -10.54
N GLY A 36 16.24 -16.72 -9.89
CA GLY A 36 16.31 -15.39 -10.46
C GLY A 36 15.01 -14.59 -10.33
N ASP A 37 14.05 -15.09 -9.54
CA ASP A 37 12.77 -14.41 -9.31
C ASP A 37 12.73 -13.71 -7.93
N PHE A 38 11.91 -12.66 -7.83
CA PHE A 38 11.56 -11.99 -6.59
C PHE A 38 10.08 -11.59 -6.64
N THR A 39 9.29 -12.15 -5.74
CA THR A 39 7.83 -11.99 -5.74
C THR A 39 7.38 -11.02 -4.66
N ILE A 40 6.62 -10.01 -5.05
CA ILE A 40 6.02 -9.01 -4.17
C ILE A 40 4.51 -9.22 -4.12
N LEU A 41 3.97 -9.40 -2.90
CA LEU A 41 2.54 -9.35 -2.63
C LEU A 41 2.16 -7.92 -2.23
N HIS A 42 1.36 -7.24 -3.04
CA HIS A 42 0.88 -5.89 -2.75
C HIS A 42 -0.58 -5.91 -2.28
N ILE A 43 -0.81 -5.44 -1.05
CA ILE A 43 -2.11 -5.31 -0.40
C ILE A 43 -2.33 -3.84 -0.05
N SER A 44 -3.58 -3.39 -0.01
CA SER A 44 -3.95 -2.01 0.34
C SER A 44 -5.29 -1.91 1.03
N ASP A 45 -5.54 -0.81 1.74
CA ASP A 45 -6.87 -0.41 2.23
C ASP A 45 -7.57 -1.51 3.06
N MET A 46 -6.94 -1.98 4.12
CA MET A 46 -7.54 -2.92 5.07
C MET A 46 -8.62 -2.25 5.90
N GLN A 47 -8.38 -1.01 6.31
CA GLN A 47 -9.31 -0.09 6.99
C GLN A 47 -10.21 -0.80 8.00
N ASP A 48 -9.60 -1.49 8.93
CA ASP A 48 -10.33 -2.19 9.97
C ASP A 48 -10.03 -1.60 11.36
N ASP A 49 -10.69 -2.08 12.37
CA ASP A 49 -10.55 -1.61 13.74
C ASP A 49 -10.07 -2.74 14.67
N ARG A 50 -10.13 -2.54 15.97
CA ARG A 50 -9.75 -3.54 16.97
C ARG A 50 -10.61 -4.82 16.94
N TYR A 51 -11.66 -4.86 16.13
CA TYR A 51 -12.53 -6.02 15.90
C TYR A 51 -12.58 -6.37 14.41
N PRO A 52 -11.44 -6.78 13.82
CA PRO A 52 -11.34 -6.91 12.37
C PRO A 52 -12.28 -7.97 11.81
N ALA A 53 -12.72 -7.73 10.58
CA ALA A 53 -13.59 -8.66 9.86
C ALA A 53 -12.88 -9.99 9.60
N TYR A 54 -13.55 -11.10 9.93
CA TYR A 54 -12.99 -12.45 9.67
C TYR A 54 -12.61 -12.67 8.21
N ASP A 55 -13.38 -12.14 7.27
CA ASP A 55 -13.09 -12.25 5.84
C ASP A 55 -11.83 -11.48 5.48
N MET A 56 -11.53 -10.32 6.12
CA MET A 56 -10.31 -9.57 5.90
C MET A 56 -9.09 -10.36 6.41
N LEU A 57 -9.12 -10.88 7.65
CA LEU A 57 -8.03 -11.69 8.18
C LEU A 57 -7.78 -12.96 7.36
N ASN A 58 -8.85 -13.61 6.91
CA ASN A 58 -8.75 -14.78 6.03
C ASN A 58 -8.20 -14.43 4.65
N PHE A 59 -8.55 -13.25 4.12
CA PHE A 59 -8.01 -12.73 2.87
C PHE A 59 -6.49 -12.58 2.96
N VAL A 60 -5.97 -11.95 4.02
CA VAL A 60 -4.52 -11.76 4.21
C VAL A 60 -3.80 -13.11 4.25
N ARG A 61 -4.31 -14.09 5.03
CA ARG A 61 -3.73 -15.44 5.07
C ARG A 61 -3.68 -16.10 3.70
N LEU A 62 -4.82 -16.10 3.00
CA LEU A 62 -4.91 -16.74 1.68
C LEU A 62 -4.06 -16.03 0.63
N ALA A 63 -3.94 -14.70 0.70
CA ALA A 63 -3.07 -13.96 -0.19
C ALA A 63 -1.60 -14.39 0.00
N ILE A 64 -1.15 -14.50 1.25
CA ILE A 64 0.20 -14.98 1.58
C ILE A 64 0.38 -16.44 1.13
N GLU A 65 -0.52 -17.34 1.53
CA GLU A 65 -0.44 -18.77 1.20
C GLU A 65 -0.43 -19.05 -0.32
N ASN A 66 -1.22 -18.30 -1.09
CA ASN A 66 -1.32 -18.48 -2.54
C ASN A 66 -0.15 -17.85 -3.32
N THR A 67 0.52 -16.87 -2.74
CA THR A 67 1.58 -16.10 -3.42
C THR A 67 2.96 -16.62 -3.06
N ASP A 68 3.16 -17.07 -1.79
CA ASP A 68 4.46 -17.41 -1.22
C ASP A 68 5.50 -16.31 -1.52
N PRO A 69 5.27 -15.05 -1.09
CA PRO A 69 6.03 -13.90 -1.54
C PRO A 69 7.36 -13.76 -0.80
N ASP A 70 8.34 -13.14 -1.46
CA ASP A 70 9.60 -12.72 -0.85
C ASP A 70 9.45 -11.43 -0.03
N LEU A 71 8.45 -10.61 -0.37
CA LEU A 71 8.13 -9.34 0.29
C LEU A 71 6.62 -9.06 0.23
N ILE A 72 6.06 -8.57 1.33
CA ILE A 72 4.71 -8.02 1.36
C ILE A 72 4.82 -6.48 1.39
N VAL A 73 4.10 -5.79 0.52
CA VAL A 73 3.99 -4.33 0.52
C VAL A 73 2.55 -3.92 0.81
N ILE A 74 2.38 -3.04 1.78
CA ILE A 74 1.08 -2.53 2.22
C ILE A 74 1.03 -1.03 1.96
N THR A 75 0.15 -0.60 1.05
CA THR A 75 0.05 0.81 0.69
C THR A 75 -1.04 1.54 1.49
N GLY A 76 -0.91 1.52 2.81
CA GLY A 76 -1.66 2.37 3.73
C GLY A 76 -3.14 2.05 3.91
N ASP A 77 -3.80 2.94 4.63
CA ASP A 77 -5.17 2.77 5.11
C ASP A 77 -5.33 1.43 5.85
N ILE A 78 -4.42 1.20 6.82
CA ILE A 78 -4.41 -0.02 7.65
C ILE A 78 -5.59 0.00 8.59
N VAL A 79 -5.84 1.18 9.19
CA VAL A 79 -6.90 1.37 10.18
C VAL A 79 -8.01 2.27 9.64
N GLU A 80 -9.23 2.09 10.18
CA GLU A 80 -10.34 3.00 9.94
C GLU A 80 -10.18 4.23 10.85
N ASP A 81 -10.38 5.42 10.27
CA ASP A 81 -10.09 6.71 10.91
C ASP A 81 -10.81 6.94 12.26
N TRP A 82 -12.10 7.16 12.19
CA TRP A 82 -12.93 7.63 13.31
C TRP A 82 -13.34 6.54 14.30
N ARG A 83 -13.40 5.27 13.88
CA ARG A 83 -13.81 4.16 14.75
C ARG A 83 -12.81 3.87 15.85
N LEU A 84 -11.56 4.26 15.70
CA LEU A 84 -10.52 4.08 16.69
C LEU A 84 -10.54 5.16 17.77
N GLY A 85 -10.88 6.41 17.39
CA GLY A 85 -11.02 7.52 18.32
C GLY A 85 -12.37 7.61 19.03
N ASP A 86 -13.35 6.82 18.63
CA ASP A 86 -14.76 6.95 19.07
C ASP A 86 -15.14 6.05 20.25
N PHE A 87 -14.18 5.42 20.88
CA PHE A 87 -14.44 4.55 22.02
C PHE A 87 -14.64 5.36 23.29
N GLY A 88 -15.89 5.60 23.62
CA GLY A 88 -16.32 6.31 24.80
C GLY A 88 -16.99 7.64 24.52
N VAL A 89 -17.10 8.05 23.27
CA VAL A 89 -17.86 9.24 22.87
C VAL A 89 -19.11 8.77 22.14
N ASP A 90 -20.19 8.60 22.90
CA ASP A 90 -21.49 8.13 22.43
C ASP A 90 -21.87 8.62 21.03
N GLY A 91 -21.71 7.75 20.00
CA GLY A 91 -22.26 7.94 18.66
C GLY A 91 -21.92 9.25 17.97
N GLN A 92 -20.94 9.97 18.45
CA GLN A 92 -20.38 11.11 17.75
C GLN A 92 -19.31 10.60 16.79
N ASN A 93 -19.76 9.91 15.76
CA ASN A 93 -18.92 9.56 14.64
C ASN A 93 -17.97 10.71 14.37
N GLY A 94 -16.66 10.45 14.56
CA GLY A 94 -15.63 11.45 14.42
C GLY A 94 -15.88 12.25 13.16
N LYS A 95 -15.99 13.54 13.28
CA LYS A 95 -16.22 14.38 12.09
C LYS A 95 -14.94 14.27 11.28
N GLU A 96 -15.07 13.82 10.06
CA GLU A 96 -13.97 13.78 9.11
C GLU A 96 -13.13 15.07 9.21
N GLY A 97 -11.83 14.93 9.46
CA GLY A 97 -10.91 16.04 9.59
C GLY A 97 -10.78 16.68 10.99
N VAL A 98 -11.44 16.17 12.02
CA VAL A 98 -11.20 16.60 13.40
C VAL A 98 -10.27 15.61 14.07
N LYS A 99 -9.14 16.10 14.57
CA LYS A 99 -8.22 15.28 15.34
C LYS A 99 -8.85 14.94 16.70
N VAL A 100 -8.60 13.75 17.21
CA VAL A 100 -9.15 13.28 18.49
C VAL A 100 -8.69 14.19 19.64
N GLU A 101 -7.45 14.63 19.63
CA GLU A 101 -6.87 15.56 20.58
C GLU A 101 -7.60 16.93 20.62
N ASP A 102 -8.14 17.38 19.47
CA ASP A 102 -8.89 18.63 19.38
C ASP A 102 -10.28 18.56 20.04
N ILE A 103 -10.78 17.33 20.29
CA ILE A 103 -12.10 17.11 20.89
C ILE A 103 -12.00 16.94 22.40
N HIS A 104 -11.03 16.17 22.90
CA HIS A 104 -11.03 15.69 24.29
C HIS A 104 -9.69 15.79 25.02
N GLY A 105 -8.61 16.23 24.37
CA GLY A 105 -7.29 16.36 24.96
C GLY A 105 -6.54 15.03 25.18
N ASP A 106 -5.46 15.07 25.92
CA ASP A 106 -4.46 14.00 26.04
C ASP A 106 -5.02 12.62 26.44
N LEU A 107 -6.04 12.54 27.27
CA LEU A 107 -6.62 11.25 27.71
C LEU A 107 -7.25 10.46 26.57
N VAL A 108 -7.80 11.15 25.57
CA VAL A 108 -8.39 10.48 24.41
C VAL A 108 -7.33 10.08 23.40
N TYR A 109 -6.21 10.81 23.36
CA TYR A 109 -5.06 10.44 22.55
C TYR A 109 -4.48 9.09 23.00
N ASP A 110 -4.23 8.90 24.26
CA ASP A 110 -3.71 7.64 24.82
C ASP A 110 -4.64 6.44 24.53
N GLU A 111 -5.96 6.64 24.69
CA GLU A 111 -6.95 5.61 24.38
C GLU A 111 -6.99 5.30 22.88
N THR A 112 -6.86 6.31 22.04
CA THR A 112 -6.80 6.14 20.58
C THR A 112 -5.54 5.37 20.19
N LEU A 113 -4.39 5.73 20.74
CA LEU A 113 -3.12 5.05 20.49
C LEU A 113 -3.19 3.57 20.87
N ASP A 114 -3.77 3.25 22.03
CA ASP A 114 -3.98 1.87 22.47
C ASP A 114 -4.91 1.10 21.52
N ASN A 115 -5.96 1.74 21.02
CA ASN A 115 -6.87 1.13 20.06
C ASN A 115 -6.21 0.90 18.69
N VAL A 116 -5.38 1.82 18.24
CA VAL A 116 -4.58 1.66 17.01
C VAL A 116 -3.62 0.48 17.15
N LYS A 117 -2.88 0.39 18.27
CA LYS A 117 -1.99 -0.74 18.55
C LYS A 117 -2.71 -2.09 18.47
N VAL A 118 -3.89 -2.18 19.07
CA VAL A 118 -4.70 -3.42 19.02
C VAL A 118 -5.17 -3.74 17.61
N ALA A 119 -5.60 -2.73 16.83
CA ALA A 119 -6.04 -2.93 15.46
C ALA A 119 -4.90 -3.40 14.55
N VAL A 120 -3.74 -2.75 14.66
CA VAL A 120 -2.54 -3.12 13.90
C VAL A 120 -2.06 -4.53 14.27
N ASP A 121 -2.02 -4.86 15.57
CA ASP A 121 -1.58 -6.16 16.07
C ASP A 121 -2.45 -7.31 15.55
N ASN A 122 -3.76 -7.13 15.48
CA ASN A 122 -4.67 -8.11 14.90
C ASN A 122 -4.37 -8.45 13.43
N ILE A 123 -3.84 -7.51 12.67
CA ILE A 123 -3.49 -7.69 11.26
C ILE A 123 -2.05 -8.20 11.13
N PHE A 124 -1.12 -7.49 11.78
CA PHE A 124 0.31 -7.75 11.61
C PHE A 124 0.77 -9.06 12.26
N SER A 125 0.10 -9.53 13.32
CA SER A 125 0.38 -10.86 13.88
C SER A 125 0.24 -11.99 12.84
N ILE A 126 -0.69 -11.87 11.89
CA ILE A 126 -0.85 -12.85 10.81
C ILE A 126 0.34 -12.80 9.84
N ILE A 127 0.83 -11.59 9.54
CA ILE A 127 1.97 -11.38 8.65
C ILE A 127 3.27 -11.84 9.33
N GLU A 128 3.43 -11.51 10.61
CA GLU A 128 4.56 -11.96 11.43
C GLU A 128 4.62 -13.50 11.55
N GLU A 129 3.47 -14.17 11.73
CA GLU A 129 3.39 -15.64 11.76
C GLU A 129 3.91 -16.28 10.45
N ALA A 130 3.79 -15.60 9.33
CA ALA A 130 4.31 -16.07 8.04
C ALA A 130 5.84 -15.94 7.94
N GLY A 131 6.47 -15.09 8.74
CA GLY A 131 7.92 -14.89 8.75
C GLY A 131 8.46 -14.23 7.49
N ILE A 132 7.63 -13.51 6.76
CA ILE A 132 7.96 -12.84 5.50
C ILE A 132 8.21 -11.36 5.78
N PRO A 133 9.31 -10.76 5.27
CA PRO A 133 9.53 -9.32 5.37
C PRO A 133 8.39 -8.52 4.78
N TYR A 134 8.03 -7.40 5.41
CA TYR A 134 7.00 -6.52 4.88
C TYR A 134 7.31 -5.04 5.06
N ALA A 135 6.81 -4.24 4.12
CA ALA A 135 6.95 -2.80 4.04
C ALA A 135 5.58 -2.13 4.05
N VAL A 136 5.48 -0.96 4.67
CA VAL A 136 4.21 -0.24 4.82
C VAL A 136 4.40 1.22 4.46
N THR A 137 3.46 1.82 3.74
CA THR A 137 3.30 3.28 3.64
C THR A 137 2.05 3.73 4.38
N GLN A 138 1.99 5.00 4.77
CA GLN A 138 0.80 5.57 5.42
C GLN A 138 -0.29 5.88 4.39
N GLY A 139 -1.55 5.67 4.79
CA GLY A 139 -2.73 6.11 4.05
C GLY A 139 -3.43 7.29 4.72
N ASN A 140 -4.38 7.90 4.02
CA ASN A 140 -5.05 9.08 4.54
C ASN A 140 -5.94 8.81 5.77
N ASN A 141 -6.43 7.59 5.96
CA ASN A 141 -7.18 7.22 7.15
C ASN A 141 -6.26 6.94 8.34
N ASP A 142 -5.06 6.41 8.12
CA ASP A 142 -4.04 6.29 9.16
C ASP A 142 -3.72 7.67 9.76
N TYR A 143 -3.60 8.72 8.94
CA TYR A 143 -3.46 10.10 9.40
C TYR A 143 -4.69 10.63 10.15
N LYS A 144 -5.89 10.20 9.77
CA LYS A 144 -7.13 10.60 10.44
C LYS A 144 -7.35 9.87 11.76
N ALA A 145 -6.64 8.78 12.01
CA ALA A 145 -6.63 8.12 13.32
C ALA A 145 -6.16 9.05 14.44
N GLY A 146 -5.36 10.08 14.09
CA GLY A 146 -5.04 11.18 15.00
C GLY A 146 -3.83 10.94 15.88
N ILE A 147 -3.08 9.86 15.71
CA ILE A 147 -1.78 9.63 16.37
C ILE A 147 -0.64 10.20 15.51
N SER A 148 0.50 10.46 16.13
CA SER A 148 1.68 11.03 15.45
C SER A 148 2.37 10.00 14.57
N ASN A 149 3.17 10.46 13.58
CA ASN A 149 4.00 9.57 12.80
C ASN A 149 5.13 8.93 13.63
N GLU A 150 5.58 9.58 14.71
CA GLU A 150 6.51 8.99 15.68
C GLU A 150 5.87 7.77 16.37
N ASP A 151 4.60 7.88 16.80
CA ASP A 151 3.86 6.74 17.37
C ASP A 151 3.68 5.61 16.34
N TRP A 152 3.43 5.95 15.07
CA TRP A 152 3.38 4.95 14.01
C TRP A 152 4.70 4.22 13.83
N LEU A 153 5.83 4.92 13.81
CA LEU A 153 7.17 4.31 13.75
C LEU A 153 7.42 3.41 14.97
N ASP A 154 7.04 3.85 16.17
CA ASP A 154 7.15 3.05 17.40
C ASP A 154 6.27 1.79 17.36
N ILE A 155 5.10 1.85 16.73
CA ILE A 155 4.25 0.68 16.51
C ILE A 155 4.94 -0.31 15.55
N TYR A 156 5.42 0.17 14.41
CA TYR A 156 6.08 -0.69 13.41
C TYR A 156 7.37 -1.34 13.94
N ALA A 157 8.13 -0.62 14.75
CA ALA A 157 9.37 -1.12 15.35
C ALA A 157 9.19 -2.31 16.31
N GLN A 158 7.95 -2.64 16.69
CA GLN A 158 7.65 -3.78 17.56
C GLN A 158 7.63 -5.11 16.80
N TYR A 159 7.60 -5.10 15.47
CA TYR A 159 7.46 -6.27 14.62
C TYR A 159 8.80 -6.65 13.98
N GLU A 160 9.17 -7.93 14.10
CA GLU A 160 10.49 -8.44 13.69
C GLU A 160 10.72 -8.36 12.18
N HIS A 161 9.65 -8.61 11.39
CA HIS A 161 9.73 -8.66 9.94
C HIS A 161 9.33 -7.36 9.25
N CYS A 162 8.95 -6.33 10.02
CA CYS A 162 8.58 -5.01 9.51
C CYS A 162 9.81 -4.20 9.11
N LEU A 163 9.88 -3.76 7.86
CA LEU A 163 11.01 -3.03 7.29
C LEU A 163 10.82 -1.50 7.32
N VAL A 164 9.76 -1.01 7.95
CA VAL A 164 9.44 0.42 8.02
C VAL A 164 10.54 1.17 8.78
N ARG A 165 10.97 2.27 8.20
CA ARG A 165 11.88 3.23 8.80
C ARG A 165 11.64 4.60 8.16
N ASP A 166 12.20 5.64 8.70
CA ASP A 166 12.19 6.97 8.09
C ASP A 166 13.61 7.33 7.62
N ASP A 167 13.81 7.33 6.31
CA ASP A 167 15.08 7.70 5.67
C ASP A 167 15.03 9.15 5.12
N SER A 168 13.88 9.83 5.21
CA SER A 168 13.65 11.18 4.70
C SER A 168 13.16 12.12 5.81
N PRO A 169 14.02 12.53 6.73
CA PRO A 169 13.64 13.44 7.78
C PRO A 169 13.27 14.81 7.18
N ASP A 170 12.01 15.02 6.90
CA ASP A 170 11.44 16.30 6.49
C ASP A 170 10.70 16.99 7.66
N GLU A 171 10.36 18.28 7.50
CA GLU A 171 9.61 19.01 8.52
C GLU A 171 8.16 18.53 8.65
N SER A 172 7.63 17.80 7.66
CA SER A 172 6.27 17.23 7.70
C SER A 172 6.19 15.96 8.52
N GLY A 173 7.34 15.32 8.81
CA GLY A 173 7.45 14.07 9.57
C GLY A 173 6.85 12.87 8.83
N ARG A 174 6.80 12.90 7.51
CA ARG A 174 6.31 11.78 6.69
C ARG A 174 7.31 10.64 6.67
N ILE A 175 6.81 9.41 6.55
CA ILE A 175 7.61 8.19 6.64
C ILE A 175 7.96 7.71 5.24
N ASP A 176 9.12 8.14 4.74
CA ASP A 176 9.62 7.74 3.44
C ASP A 176 10.91 6.93 3.56
N TYR A 177 11.03 5.89 2.76
CA TYR A 177 12.24 5.07 2.71
C TYR A 177 12.35 4.31 1.40
N ASN A 178 13.53 3.73 1.16
CA ASN A 178 13.73 2.82 0.03
C ASN A 178 14.21 1.45 0.49
N LEU A 179 13.89 0.42 -0.27
CA LEU A 179 14.36 -0.95 -0.06
C LEU A 179 15.14 -1.41 -1.28
N GLU A 180 16.36 -1.87 -1.05
CA GLU A 180 17.25 -2.38 -2.09
C GLU A 180 17.09 -3.90 -2.21
N ILE A 181 16.87 -4.39 -3.42
CA ILE A 181 16.86 -5.81 -3.73
C ILE A 181 18.17 -6.16 -4.42
N LYS A 182 18.92 -7.08 -3.85
CA LYS A 182 20.22 -7.51 -4.36
C LYS A 182 20.08 -8.59 -5.43
N GLY A 183 20.90 -8.48 -6.45
CA GLY A 183 21.05 -9.52 -7.45
C GLY A 183 21.94 -10.67 -6.97
N SER A 184 22.06 -11.68 -7.81
CA SER A 184 22.90 -12.86 -7.58
C SER A 184 24.40 -12.52 -7.45
N ASP A 185 24.83 -11.37 -8.00
CA ASP A 185 26.20 -10.85 -7.89
C ASP A 185 26.44 -10.02 -6.60
N GLY A 186 25.41 -9.86 -5.76
CA GLY A 186 25.45 -9.11 -4.50
C GLY A 186 25.36 -7.60 -4.65
N LYS A 187 25.17 -7.07 -5.88
CA LYS A 187 24.92 -5.65 -6.12
C LYS A 187 23.42 -5.37 -6.06
N ILE A 188 23.09 -4.09 -5.96
CA ILE A 188 21.69 -3.64 -6.04
C ILE A 188 21.22 -3.86 -7.48
N ALA A 189 20.23 -4.73 -7.66
CA ALA A 189 19.62 -5.02 -8.96
C ALA A 189 18.30 -4.25 -9.16
N PHE A 190 17.59 -3.96 -8.05
CA PHE A 190 16.31 -3.29 -8.06
C PHE A 190 16.13 -2.44 -6.80
N ASN A 191 15.26 -1.42 -6.86
CA ASN A 191 14.92 -0.59 -5.71
C ASN A 191 13.42 -0.39 -5.60
N LEU A 192 12.90 -0.34 -4.37
CA LEU A 192 11.52 -0.01 -4.06
C LEU A 192 11.48 1.31 -3.31
N TRP A 193 10.68 2.25 -3.78
CA TRP A 193 10.38 3.51 -3.12
C TRP A 193 9.08 3.37 -2.35
N LEU A 194 9.11 3.54 -1.04
CA LEU A 194 7.95 3.56 -0.15
C LEU A 194 7.70 5.03 0.19
N MET A 195 6.72 5.64 -0.47
CA MET A 195 6.46 7.07 -0.38
C MET A 195 5.17 7.33 0.41
N ASP A 196 5.28 8.16 1.42
CA ASP A 196 4.12 8.59 2.21
C ASP A 196 3.42 9.78 1.55
N SER A 197 2.35 9.51 0.84
CA SER A 197 1.55 10.52 0.17
C SER A 197 0.70 11.39 1.12
N GLY A 198 0.74 11.12 2.43
CA GLY A 198 -0.04 11.84 3.41
C GLY A 198 -1.53 11.79 3.13
N ARG A 199 -2.19 12.94 3.24
CA ARG A 199 -3.63 13.06 2.97
C ARG A 199 -3.95 13.40 1.51
N ASN A 200 -2.95 13.78 0.71
CA ASN A 200 -3.19 14.31 -0.63
C ASN A 200 -2.17 13.83 -1.68
N SER A 201 -0.89 14.16 -1.48
CA SER A 201 0.19 13.90 -2.44
C SER A 201 1.56 13.99 -1.78
N VAL A 202 2.57 13.47 -2.45
CA VAL A 202 3.98 13.66 -2.10
C VAL A 202 4.35 15.14 -2.26
N ASN A 203 5.11 15.70 -1.31
CA ASN A 203 5.50 17.10 -1.28
C ASN A 203 6.87 17.36 -1.94
N GLU A 204 7.26 18.63 -2.04
CA GLU A 204 8.51 19.05 -2.69
C GLU A 204 9.76 18.54 -1.94
N GLU A 205 9.73 18.43 -0.61
CA GLU A 205 10.86 17.97 0.20
C GLU A 205 11.08 16.47 -0.01
N GLN A 206 10.02 15.69 -0.04
CA GLN A 206 10.06 14.27 -0.37
C GLN A 206 10.58 14.03 -1.79
N ILE A 207 10.14 14.82 -2.77
CA ILE A 207 10.64 14.77 -4.15
C ILE A 207 12.13 15.10 -4.21
N ALA A 208 12.59 16.07 -3.44
CA ALA A 208 14.02 16.42 -3.38
C ALA A 208 14.85 15.29 -2.74
N TRP A 209 14.35 14.66 -1.68
CA TRP A 209 14.97 13.48 -1.08
C TRP A 209 15.04 12.32 -2.07
N TYR A 210 13.93 11.98 -2.72
CA TYR A 210 13.88 10.94 -3.75
C TYR A 210 14.96 11.18 -4.83
N LYS A 211 15.02 12.39 -5.40
CA LYS A 211 16.01 12.73 -6.44
C LYS A 211 17.45 12.58 -5.95
N SER A 212 17.74 13.01 -4.72
CA SER A 212 19.05 12.87 -4.13
C SER A 212 19.42 11.40 -3.96
N ARG A 213 18.52 10.61 -3.39
CA ARG A 213 18.75 9.19 -3.13
C ARG A 213 18.85 8.37 -4.41
N SER A 214 18.01 8.64 -5.42
CA SER A 214 18.09 8.02 -6.75
C SER A 214 19.43 8.29 -7.42
N ALA A 215 19.94 9.53 -7.34
CA ALA A 215 21.26 9.89 -7.87
C ALA A 215 22.40 9.17 -7.13
N GLU A 216 22.30 8.97 -5.81
CA GLU A 216 23.28 8.19 -5.02
C GLU A 216 23.31 6.72 -5.47
N LEU A 217 22.12 6.10 -5.64
CA LEU A 217 21.98 4.73 -6.14
C LEU A 217 22.58 4.59 -7.54
N ALA A 218 22.27 5.53 -8.44
CA ALA A 218 22.86 5.54 -9.78
C ALA A 218 24.39 5.68 -9.75
N ALA A 219 24.94 6.55 -8.89
CA ALA A 219 26.37 6.70 -8.73
C ALA A 219 27.04 5.40 -8.23
N ALA A 220 26.40 4.70 -7.30
CA ALA A 220 26.85 3.39 -6.81
C ALA A 220 26.74 2.31 -7.89
N ASN A 221 25.81 2.45 -8.84
CA ASN A 221 25.60 1.56 -9.98
C ASN A 221 26.40 1.97 -11.24
N GLY A 222 27.51 2.67 -11.07
CA GLY A 222 28.38 3.05 -12.20
C GLY A 222 27.85 4.19 -13.05
N GLY A 223 26.89 4.94 -12.59
CA GLY A 223 26.26 6.08 -13.26
C GLY A 223 24.94 5.76 -13.98
N GLU A 224 24.54 4.50 -13.99
CA GLU A 224 23.27 4.07 -14.61
C GLU A 224 22.17 4.01 -13.53
N PRO A 225 20.94 4.49 -13.82
CA PRO A 225 19.81 4.38 -12.91
C PRO A 225 19.56 2.92 -12.48
N VAL A 226 19.29 2.70 -11.19
CA VAL A 226 18.84 1.40 -10.69
C VAL A 226 17.34 1.30 -10.96
N PRO A 227 16.85 0.31 -11.72
CA PRO A 227 15.42 0.15 -11.95
C PRO A 227 14.64 0.10 -10.64
N ALA A 228 13.48 0.77 -10.59
CA ALA A 228 12.72 0.91 -9.35
C ALA A 228 11.21 0.86 -9.58
N MET A 229 10.47 0.53 -8.52
CA MET A 229 9.03 0.72 -8.40
C MET A 229 8.69 1.63 -7.23
N VAL A 230 7.61 2.40 -7.36
CA VAL A 230 7.05 3.22 -6.29
C VAL A 230 5.81 2.56 -5.74
N PHE A 231 5.70 2.55 -4.41
CA PHE A 231 4.51 2.18 -3.68
C PHE A 231 4.08 3.33 -2.79
N GLN A 232 2.87 3.82 -2.97
CA GLN A 232 2.29 4.88 -2.17
C GLN A 232 0.77 4.75 -2.13
N HIS A 233 0.13 5.40 -1.16
CA HIS A 233 -1.31 5.27 -0.99
C HIS A 233 -2.09 6.06 -2.05
N ILE A 234 -1.89 7.38 -2.12
CA ILE A 234 -2.61 8.25 -3.05
C ILE A 234 -1.83 8.38 -4.36
N ASN A 235 -2.51 8.18 -5.46
CA ASN A 235 -1.94 8.20 -6.81
C ASN A 235 -1.56 9.61 -7.29
N THR A 236 -0.65 9.68 -8.26
CA THR A 236 -0.38 10.91 -9.02
C THR A 236 -1.53 11.25 -9.97
N SER A 237 -1.65 12.53 -10.33
CA SER A 237 -2.67 12.99 -11.30
C SER A 237 -2.51 12.36 -12.69
N ASP A 238 -1.30 11.88 -13.00
CA ASP A 238 -0.91 11.37 -14.32
C ASP A 238 -1.63 10.06 -14.69
N ILE A 239 -2.15 9.33 -13.71
CA ILE A 239 -3.01 8.16 -13.94
C ILE A 239 -4.25 8.51 -14.79
N GLY A 240 -4.66 9.77 -14.79
CA GLY A 240 -5.71 10.27 -15.66
C GLY A 240 -5.40 10.11 -17.16
N ASN A 241 -4.13 10.01 -17.54
CA ASN A 241 -3.70 9.79 -18.92
C ASN A 241 -4.00 8.36 -19.44
N LEU A 242 -4.38 7.46 -18.55
CA LEU A 242 -4.86 6.12 -18.92
C LEU A 242 -6.30 6.13 -19.50
N PHE A 243 -6.96 7.27 -19.49
CA PHE A 243 -8.34 7.40 -19.97
C PHE A 243 -8.41 8.14 -21.30
N GLU A 244 -9.37 7.74 -22.13
CA GLU A 244 -9.71 8.41 -23.37
C GLU A 244 -11.16 8.90 -23.36
N LYS A 245 -11.46 9.95 -24.13
CA LYS A 245 -12.84 10.39 -24.35
C LYS A 245 -13.61 9.33 -25.14
N CYS A 246 -14.84 9.10 -24.76
CA CYS A 246 -15.69 8.10 -25.38
C CYS A 246 -17.14 8.58 -25.49
N HIS A 247 -17.98 7.77 -26.12
CA HIS A 247 -19.42 8.00 -26.14
C HIS A 247 -20.06 7.35 -24.89
N ILE A 248 -21.15 7.96 -24.39
CA ILE A 248 -21.86 7.50 -23.18
C ILE A 248 -22.37 6.05 -23.25
N TYR A 249 -22.56 5.53 -24.45
CA TYR A 249 -23.00 4.14 -24.68
C TYR A 249 -21.83 3.17 -24.89
N ASP A 250 -20.60 3.65 -24.85
CA ASP A 250 -19.43 2.78 -24.94
C ASP A 250 -19.27 1.97 -23.65
N GLU A 251 -18.79 0.75 -23.78
CA GLU A 251 -18.52 -0.11 -22.62
C GLU A 251 -17.48 0.54 -21.72
N GLY A 252 -17.72 0.51 -20.41
CA GLY A 252 -16.84 1.14 -19.44
C GLY A 252 -16.90 2.68 -19.41
N ALA A 253 -17.86 3.30 -20.11
CA ALA A 253 -18.04 4.75 -20.11
C ALA A 253 -18.38 5.29 -18.71
N ILE A 254 -17.64 6.29 -18.28
CA ILE A 254 -17.84 7.03 -17.02
C ILE A 254 -17.94 8.51 -17.32
N ILE A 255 -18.63 9.27 -16.46
CA ILE A 255 -18.79 10.71 -16.64
C ILE A 255 -17.96 11.44 -15.59
N LYS A 256 -17.13 12.35 -16.07
CA LYS A 256 -16.39 13.30 -15.25
C LYS A 256 -16.56 14.70 -15.84
N ASP A 257 -16.98 15.65 -15.01
CA ASP A 257 -17.11 17.08 -15.38
C ASP A 257 -17.92 17.32 -16.66
N GLY A 258 -18.97 16.47 -16.87
CA GLY A 258 -19.85 16.57 -18.04
C GLY A 258 -19.34 15.89 -19.30
N GLU A 259 -18.14 15.31 -19.31
CA GLU A 259 -17.56 14.57 -20.42
C GLU A 259 -17.53 13.06 -20.11
N CYS A 260 -17.55 12.24 -21.16
CA CYS A 260 -17.44 10.78 -21.06
C CYS A 260 -16.00 10.31 -21.27
N TYR A 261 -15.55 9.42 -20.40
CA TYR A 261 -14.25 8.78 -20.47
C TYR A 261 -14.37 7.28 -20.26
N ARG A 262 -13.40 6.54 -20.76
CA ARG A 262 -13.18 5.12 -20.45
C ARG A 262 -11.69 4.83 -20.36
N LEU A 263 -11.30 3.70 -19.78
CA LEU A 263 -9.92 3.23 -19.89
C LEU A 263 -9.55 3.02 -21.36
N ASN A 264 -8.42 3.57 -21.76
CA ASN A 264 -7.88 3.38 -23.11
C ASN A 264 -7.23 1.98 -23.18
N GLN A 265 -7.91 1.04 -23.79
CA GLN A 265 -7.49 -0.35 -23.92
C GLN A 265 -6.20 -0.57 -24.71
N ASN A 266 -5.67 0.47 -25.39
CA ASN A 266 -4.38 0.38 -26.06
C ASN A 266 -3.19 0.56 -25.11
N VAL A 267 -3.40 1.14 -23.93
CA VAL A 267 -2.34 1.45 -22.96
C VAL A 267 -2.65 0.95 -21.54
N ALA A 268 -3.89 0.58 -21.26
CA ALA A 268 -4.35 0.16 -19.95
C ALA A 268 -5.18 -1.12 -20.03
N HIS A 269 -5.14 -1.90 -18.95
CA HIS A 269 -5.93 -3.12 -18.78
C HIS A 269 -6.48 -3.21 -17.35
N GLY A 270 -7.50 -4.02 -17.16
CA GLY A 270 -8.16 -4.20 -15.88
C GLY A 270 -9.52 -3.51 -15.79
N TYR A 271 -9.99 -3.26 -14.58
CA TYR A 271 -11.33 -2.78 -14.31
C TYR A 271 -11.33 -1.43 -13.57
N ASN A 272 -12.04 -0.47 -14.16
CA ASN A 272 -12.46 0.76 -13.52
C ASN A 272 -13.96 0.68 -13.25
N ILE A 273 -14.38 0.79 -12.00
CA ILE A 273 -15.79 0.67 -11.62
C ILE A 273 -16.48 2.01 -11.52
N GLY A 274 -15.77 3.11 -11.37
CA GLY A 274 -16.50 4.28 -10.95
C GLY A 274 -16.12 5.63 -11.46
N ALA A 275 -14.88 5.93 -11.70
CA ALA A 275 -14.51 7.27 -12.14
C ALA A 275 -13.06 7.36 -12.60
N VAL A 276 -12.75 8.36 -13.41
CA VAL A 276 -11.39 8.85 -13.56
C VAL A 276 -10.99 9.44 -12.21
N LYS A 277 -9.96 8.91 -11.58
CA LYS A 277 -9.48 9.28 -10.26
C LYS A 277 -8.07 9.90 -10.35
N PRO A 278 -7.89 11.07 -10.97
CA PRO A 278 -6.60 11.73 -10.85
C PRO A 278 -6.38 12.07 -9.37
N GLY A 279 -5.19 11.80 -8.88
CA GLY A 279 -4.72 12.32 -7.60
C GLY A 279 -4.57 13.83 -7.64
N GLU A 280 -4.07 14.40 -6.57
CA GLU A 280 -3.66 15.81 -6.59
C GLU A 280 -2.39 15.98 -7.45
N THR A 281 -2.24 17.15 -8.03
CA THR A 281 -1.09 17.46 -8.88
C THR A 281 0.15 17.64 -8.01
N SER A 282 1.21 16.89 -8.32
CA SER A 282 2.56 17.06 -7.79
C SER A 282 3.57 16.90 -8.92
N ASP A 283 4.81 17.35 -8.71
CA ASP A 283 5.89 17.17 -9.69
C ASP A 283 6.57 15.80 -9.58
N GLU A 284 6.01 14.89 -8.80
CA GLU A 284 6.56 13.57 -8.51
C GLU A 284 6.75 12.74 -9.79
N PHE A 285 5.72 12.61 -10.62
CA PHE A 285 5.81 11.87 -11.88
C PHE A 285 6.86 12.45 -12.84
N SER A 286 6.99 13.77 -12.86
CA SER A 286 8.03 14.46 -13.64
C SER A 286 9.42 14.14 -13.09
N ALA A 287 9.58 14.04 -11.77
CA ALA A 287 10.83 13.67 -11.14
C ALA A 287 11.24 12.22 -11.46
N TRP A 288 10.28 11.27 -11.49
CA TRP A 288 10.55 9.88 -11.91
C TRP A 288 11.08 9.81 -13.35
N LYS A 289 10.47 10.57 -14.24
CA LYS A 289 10.94 10.66 -15.65
C LYS A 289 12.32 11.29 -15.77
N GLU A 290 12.62 12.29 -14.94
CA GLU A 290 13.93 12.96 -14.93
C GLU A 290 15.04 12.03 -14.43
N GLN A 291 14.80 11.26 -13.37
CA GLN A 291 15.77 10.30 -12.83
C GLN A 291 15.90 9.06 -13.70
N GLY A 292 14.81 8.62 -14.36
CA GLY A 292 14.79 7.50 -15.28
C GLY A 292 14.94 6.12 -14.63
N ASP A 293 14.76 6.03 -13.33
CA ASP A 293 14.85 4.79 -12.54
C ASP A 293 13.47 4.10 -12.39
N VAL A 294 12.38 4.85 -12.24
CA VAL A 294 11.06 4.30 -11.98
C VAL A 294 10.46 3.69 -13.25
N ILE A 295 10.12 2.40 -13.19
CA ILE A 295 9.45 1.66 -14.26
C ILE A 295 7.95 1.46 -13.99
N ALA A 296 7.52 1.49 -12.72
CA ALA A 296 6.12 1.38 -12.33
C ALA A 296 5.83 2.08 -11.00
N ALA A 297 4.56 2.45 -10.78
CA ALA A 297 4.05 2.90 -9.50
C ALA A 297 2.66 2.31 -9.22
N PHE A 298 2.48 1.77 -8.01
CA PHE A 298 1.25 1.12 -7.59
C PHE A 298 0.65 1.79 -6.36
N PHE A 299 -0.69 1.94 -6.38
CA PHE A 299 -1.46 2.75 -5.46
C PHE A 299 -2.59 1.99 -4.80
N GLY A 300 -3.01 2.44 -3.62
CA GLY A 300 -4.24 2.09 -2.95
C GLY A 300 -5.32 3.17 -3.08
N HIS A 301 -5.99 3.52 -1.96
CA HIS A 301 -6.93 4.63 -1.80
C HIS A 301 -8.28 4.46 -2.52
N TRP A 302 -8.29 3.93 -3.73
CA TRP A 302 -9.51 3.74 -4.51
C TRP A 302 -9.90 2.26 -4.53
N HIS A 303 -10.56 1.81 -3.46
CA HIS A 303 -10.80 0.41 -3.11
C HIS A 303 -11.35 -0.46 -4.23
N ASN A 304 -12.08 0.13 -5.17
CA ASN A 304 -12.79 -0.61 -6.22
C ASN A 304 -12.06 -0.55 -7.58
N GLU A 305 -10.88 0.05 -7.61
CA GLU A 305 -10.13 0.21 -8.84
C GLU A 305 -9.06 -0.88 -8.95
N GLY A 306 -9.09 -1.65 -10.02
CA GLY A 306 -8.15 -2.73 -10.30
C GLY A 306 -7.69 -2.68 -11.73
N TYR A 307 -6.91 -1.67 -12.08
CA TYR A 307 -6.35 -1.51 -13.42
C TYR A 307 -4.92 -0.99 -13.34
N SER A 308 -4.19 -1.17 -14.43
CA SER A 308 -2.91 -0.51 -14.66
C SER A 308 -2.69 -0.23 -16.13
N GLY A 309 -1.71 0.62 -16.42
CA GLY A 309 -1.35 0.95 -17.80
C GLY A 309 -0.16 1.88 -17.90
N MET A 310 0.32 2.04 -19.13
CA MET A 310 1.55 2.77 -19.44
C MET A 310 1.28 4.25 -19.69
N VAL A 311 1.96 5.11 -18.93
CA VAL A 311 2.00 6.56 -19.14
C VAL A 311 3.46 6.97 -19.30
N ASP A 312 3.82 7.48 -20.46
CA ASP A 312 5.18 7.94 -20.80
C ASP A 312 6.31 6.93 -20.44
N GLY A 313 6.02 5.63 -20.52
CA GLY A 313 7.00 4.57 -20.27
C GLY A 313 7.05 4.08 -18.82
N ILE A 314 6.20 4.60 -17.92
CA ILE A 314 6.03 4.16 -16.54
C ILE A 314 4.64 3.52 -16.41
N GLU A 315 4.56 2.32 -15.85
CA GLU A 315 3.28 1.69 -15.53
C GLU A 315 2.69 2.31 -14.26
N LEU A 316 1.43 2.79 -14.33
CA LEU A 316 0.68 3.29 -13.19
C LEU A 316 -0.52 2.39 -12.94
N GLY A 317 -0.75 1.98 -11.67
CA GLY A 317 -1.83 1.05 -11.39
C GLY A 317 -2.41 1.13 -9.98
N PHE A 318 -3.70 0.76 -9.86
CA PHE A 318 -4.38 0.58 -8.59
C PHE A 318 -4.48 -0.89 -8.21
N THR A 319 -4.31 -1.14 -6.90
CA THR A 319 -4.64 -2.42 -6.29
C THR A 319 -5.96 -2.28 -5.53
N TYR A 320 -6.83 -3.28 -5.65
CA TYR A 320 -8.07 -3.31 -4.89
C TYR A 320 -7.83 -3.23 -3.39
N GLY A 321 -8.71 -2.52 -2.69
CA GLY A 321 -8.73 -2.56 -1.23
C GLY A 321 -9.28 -3.88 -0.70
N CYS A 322 -8.97 -4.17 0.55
CA CYS A 322 -9.51 -5.31 1.27
C CYS A 322 -10.36 -4.93 2.49
N GLN A 323 -10.96 -3.75 2.46
CA GLN A 323 -11.90 -3.29 3.47
C GLN A 323 -13.24 -4.03 3.38
N PHE A 324 -13.40 -5.12 4.10
CA PHE A 324 -14.61 -5.96 4.07
C PHE A 324 -15.83 -5.33 4.76
N ALA A 325 -15.67 -4.21 5.44
CA ALA A 325 -16.79 -3.44 5.98
C ALA A 325 -17.59 -2.69 4.90
N LYS A 326 -17.00 -2.49 3.72
CA LYS A 326 -17.64 -1.88 2.55
C LYS A 326 -17.92 -2.97 1.48
N TYR A 327 -18.28 -2.58 0.29
CA TYR A 327 -18.53 -3.52 -0.82
C TYR A 327 -17.30 -3.63 -1.71
N GLY A 328 -16.97 -4.88 -2.12
CA GLY A 328 -15.88 -5.19 -3.02
C GLY A 328 -16.04 -4.63 -4.44
N PRO A 329 -15.17 -4.99 -5.36
CA PRO A 329 -14.29 -6.16 -5.25
C PRO A 329 -13.17 -5.97 -4.23
N TYR A 330 -12.70 -7.08 -3.64
CA TYR A 330 -11.56 -7.13 -2.76
C TYR A 330 -10.46 -7.91 -3.46
N GLY A 331 -9.21 -7.46 -3.36
CA GLY A 331 -8.16 -8.13 -4.09
C GLY A 331 -6.75 -7.70 -3.68
N TYR A 332 -5.78 -8.34 -4.28
CA TYR A 332 -4.36 -8.05 -4.12
C TYR A 332 -3.65 -8.13 -5.47
N ARG A 333 -2.46 -7.57 -5.53
CA ARG A 333 -1.58 -7.62 -6.69
C ARG A 333 -0.37 -8.49 -6.40
N VAL A 334 0.05 -9.27 -7.38
CA VAL A 334 1.30 -10.02 -7.37
C VAL A 334 2.22 -9.46 -8.44
N ILE A 335 3.42 -9.07 -8.05
CA ILE A 335 4.46 -8.57 -8.94
C ILE A 335 5.63 -9.55 -8.85
N THR A 336 6.05 -10.11 -9.99
CA THR A 336 7.20 -11.00 -10.05
C THR A 336 8.29 -10.35 -10.88
N LEU A 337 9.37 -9.96 -10.23
CA LEU A 337 10.58 -9.44 -10.87
C LEU A 337 11.44 -10.60 -11.34
N HIS A 338 12.09 -10.44 -12.51
CA HIS A 338 13.05 -11.39 -13.06
C HIS A 338 14.42 -10.71 -13.15
N GLU A 339 15.45 -11.26 -12.48
CA GLU A 339 16.77 -10.63 -12.41
C GLU A 339 17.40 -10.39 -13.80
N ASP A 340 17.17 -11.29 -14.73
CA ASP A 340 17.71 -11.22 -16.09
C ASP A 340 16.87 -10.37 -17.07
N ASP A 341 15.61 -10.03 -16.69
CA ASP A 341 14.70 -9.21 -17.50
C ASP A 341 13.78 -8.33 -16.65
N ILE A 342 14.36 -7.46 -15.86
CA ILE A 342 13.67 -6.57 -14.89
C ILE A 342 12.51 -5.77 -15.51
N LYS A 343 12.61 -5.41 -16.80
CA LYS A 343 11.58 -4.59 -17.47
C LYS A 343 10.35 -5.38 -17.90
N ASN A 344 10.45 -6.70 -17.92
CA ASN A 344 9.38 -7.60 -18.31
C ASN A 344 8.86 -8.40 -17.11
N TYR A 345 8.60 -7.68 -16.01
CA TYR A 345 8.08 -8.25 -14.78
C TYR A 345 6.63 -8.74 -14.93
N GLY A 346 6.25 -9.75 -14.13
CA GLY A 346 4.86 -10.17 -14.00
C GLY A 346 4.07 -9.16 -13.17
N ASN A 347 2.83 -8.91 -13.58
CA ASN A 347 1.90 -8.00 -12.88
C ASN A 347 0.48 -8.55 -12.97
N GLU A 348 0.01 -9.17 -11.89
CA GLU A 348 -1.28 -9.87 -11.86
C GLU A 348 -2.15 -9.40 -10.70
N LEU A 349 -3.43 -9.18 -10.95
CA LEU A 349 -4.44 -8.90 -9.94
C LEU A 349 -5.25 -10.15 -9.62
N TYR A 350 -5.49 -10.38 -8.34
CA TYR A 350 -6.32 -11.46 -7.81
C TYR A 350 -7.50 -10.90 -7.05
N VAL A 351 -8.66 -11.54 -7.19
CA VAL A 351 -9.91 -11.11 -6.59
C VAL A 351 -10.41 -12.17 -5.60
N TYR A 352 -10.75 -11.72 -4.40
CA TYR A 352 -11.38 -12.54 -3.37
C TYR A 352 -12.90 -12.51 -3.56
N ASN A 353 -13.51 -13.67 -3.50
CA ASN A 353 -14.96 -13.85 -3.57
C ASN A 353 -15.44 -14.81 -2.49
N GLY A 354 -16.68 -14.65 -2.08
CA GLY A 354 -17.29 -15.50 -1.08
C GLY A 354 -17.26 -14.93 0.31
N SER A 355 -17.37 -15.78 1.32
CA SER A 355 -17.29 -15.41 2.73
C SER A 355 -16.94 -16.63 3.58
N VAL A 356 -16.08 -16.42 4.58
CA VAL A 356 -15.73 -17.44 5.59
C VAL A 356 -17.00 -18.00 6.25
N LYS A 357 -17.95 -17.13 6.59
CA LYS A 357 -19.20 -17.51 7.24
C LYS A 357 -20.06 -18.44 6.37
N ARG A 358 -20.01 -18.29 5.02
CA ARG A 358 -20.71 -19.17 4.09
C ARG A 358 -19.91 -20.41 3.71
N GLY A 359 -18.60 -20.38 3.89
CA GLY A 359 -17.68 -21.45 3.49
C GLY A 359 -17.50 -21.56 1.97
N ASP A 360 -17.70 -20.45 1.24
CA ASP A 360 -17.63 -20.39 -0.23
C ASP A 360 -16.52 -19.48 -0.75
N VAL A 361 -15.47 -19.30 0.06
CA VAL A 361 -14.33 -18.45 -0.30
C VAL A 361 -13.58 -19.00 -1.51
N SER A 362 -13.26 -18.12 -2.44
CA SER A 362 -12.38 -18.40 -3.58
C SER A 362 -11.51 -17.19 -3.92
N ILE A 363 -10.31 -17.45 -4.45
CA ILE A 363 -9.43 -16.43 -5.03
C ILE A 363 -9.20 -16.80 -6.49
N THR A 364 -9.32 -15.81 -7.38
CA THR A 364 -9.25 -16.01 -8.83
C THR A 364 -8.46 -14.85 -9.43
N LYS A 365 -7.66 -15.11 -10.47
CA LYS A 365 -7.07 -14.02 -11.27
C LYS A 365 -8.19 -13.12 -11.80
N GLN A 366 -7.95 -11.82 -11.81
CA GLN A 366 -8.97 -10.85 -12.22
C GLN A 366 -9.48 -11.12 -13.63
N GLU A 367 -8.62 -11.48 -14.55
CA GLU A 367 -8.97 -11.78 -15.96
C GLU A 367 -9.92 -12.99 -16.10
N ASP A 368 -9.84 -13.94 -15.17
CA ASP A 368 -10.68 -15.14 -15.12
C ASP A 368 -11.93 -14.95 -14.24
N ALA A 369 -12.00 -13.85 -13.49
CA ALA A 369 -13.09 -13.62 -12.56
C ALA A 369 -14.38 -13.25 -13.29
N PRO A 370 -15.52 -13.89 -12.96
CA PRO A 370 -16.80 -13.51 -13.55
C PRO A 370 -17.11 -12.06 -13.15
N TYR A 371 -17.65 -11.29 -14.09
CA TYR A 371 -18.01 -9.88 -13.88
C TYR A 371 -18.88 -9.64 -12.63
N SER A 372 -19.64 -10.64 -12.20
CA SER A 372 -20.43 -10.60 -10.94
C SER A 372 -19.57 -10.54 -9.68
N VAL A 373 -18.31 -10.98 -9.74
CA VAL A 373 -17.36 -10.94 -8.62
C VAL A 373 -16.66 -9.58 -8.57
N ILE A 374 -16.25 -9.08 -9.73
CA ILE A 374 -15.54 -7.81 -9.87
C ILE A 374 -16.47 -6.61 -9.57
N GLY A 375 -17.77 -6.75 -9.77
CA GLY A 375 -18.73 -5.71 -9.40
C GLY A 375 -19.88 -6.29 -8.61
N THR A 376 -19.97 -6.02 -7.31
CA THR A 376 -21.16 -6.46 -6.58
C THR A 376 -22.42 -5.88 -7.23
N PRO A 377 -23.53 -6.63 -7.27
CA PRO A 377 -24.78 -6.12 -7.83
C PRO A 377 -25.20 -4.76 -7.24
N ALA A 378 -24.91 -4.53 -5.95
CA ALA A 378 -25.18 -3.27 -5.28
C ALA A 378 -24.32 -2.13 -5.81
N ALA A 379 -23.02 -2.34 -5.99
CA ALA A 379 -22.11 -1.34 -6.56
C ALA A 379 -22.51 -0.99 -7.99
N LYS A 380 -22.87 -2.00 -8.81
CA LYS A 380 -23.37 -1.77 -10.18
C LYS A 380 -24.64 -0.95 -10.20
N VAL A 381 -25.63 -1.30 -9.38
CA VAL A 381 -26.90 -0.56 -9.28
C VAL A 381 -26.62 0.88 -8.81
N TYR A 382 -25.78 1.05 -7.79
CA TYR A 382 -25.38 2.37 -7.31
C TYR A 382 -24.71 3.19 -8.42
N MET A 383 -23.71 2.64 -9.09
CA MET A 383 -23.00 3.34 -10.18
C MET A 383 -23.88 3.61 -11.39
N THR A 384 -24.79 2.69 -11.73
CA THR A 384 -25.80 2.92 -12.77
C THR A 384 -26.70 4.11 -12.41
N ILE A 385 -27.17 4.20 -11.17
CA ILE A 385 -27.99 5.31 -10.70
C ILE A 385 -27.19 6.61 -10.69
N VAL A 386 -25.97 6.60 -10.18
CA VAL A 386 -25.07 7.77 -10.17
C VAL A 386 -24.80 8.27 -11.58
N ASN A 387 -24.51 7.37 -12.53
CA ASN A 387 -24.27 7.74 -13.90
C ASN A 387 -25.54 8.27 -14.61
N LEU A 388 -26.70 7.70 -14.34
CA LEU A 388 -27.97 8.24 -14.82
C LEU A 388 -28.26 9.65 -14.28
N PHE A 389 -28.00 9.90 -13.00
CA PHE A 389 -28.14 11.24 -12.39
C PHE A 389 -27.14 12.24 -12.98
N LYS A 390 -25.88 11.86 -13.11
CA LYS A 390 -24.86 12.71 -13.74
C LYS A 390 -25.22 13.04 -15.19
N ASN A 391 -25.73 12.08 -15.94
CA ASN A 391 -26.24 12.30 -17.30
C ASN A 391 -27.39 13.28 -17.35
N LEU A 392 -28.36 13.15 -16.45
CA LEU A 392 -29.48 14.06 -16.38
C LEU A 392 -29.05 15.50 -16.06
N VAL A 393 -28.14 15.66 -15.08
CA VAL A 393 -27.56 16.96 -14.75
C VAL A 393 -26.79 17.55 -15.93
N TYR A 394 -26.01 16.76 -16.63
CA TYR A 394 -25.30 17.20 -17.83
C TYR A 394 -26.25 17.66 -18.94
N GLN A 395 -27.32 16.91 -19.22
CA GLN A 395 -28.32 17.30 -20.21
C GLN A 395 -29.06 18.60 -19.82
N ILE A 396 -29.30 18.82 -18.53
CA ILE A 396 -29.94 20.06 -18.04
C ILE A 396 -28.99 21.25 -18.15
N GLN A 397 -27.69 21.06 -17.91
CA GLN A 397 -26.69 22.14 -18.03
C GLN A 397 -26.30 22.48 -19.48
N SER A 398 -26.61 21.61 -20.42
CA SER A 398 -26.33 21.79 -21.86
C SER A 398 -27.51 22.43 -22.62
N ILE A 399 -28.62 22.70 -21.95
CA ILE A 399 -29.77 23.50 -22.44
C ILE A 399 -29.62 24.95 -21.98
#